data_a2262ac1f79067cde07ca03a18398b9e
#
_entry.id   a2262ac1f79067cde07ca03a18398b9e
#
_cell.length_a   1.000
_cell.length_b   1.000
_cell.length_c   1.000
_cell.angle_alpha   90.00
_cell.angle_beta   90.00
_cell.angle_gamma   90.00
#
_symmetry.space_group_name_H-M   'P 1'
#
loop_
_entity.id
_entity.type
_entity.pdbx_description
1 polymer ?
#
loop_
_entity_poly.entity_id
_entity_poly.type
_entity_poly.pdbx_seq_one_letter_code
_entity_poly.pdbx_strand_id
1 'polypeptide(L)'
;IIQGMKRLELKNITETHPYLKGEVNIVEEEIPSKDDKEFQALVETCKDLTIRYIKSSDTLHQESAFAIKNLTNHMFLVDFICTNLPLKKDEKIELLRIDSLRERTYRLLEILNREVQLAEIKASIQMRAREDIDQQQREYFLQQQIKTIQDELGGGGQEQEIEEMRQKAEHMKWSTEVRETFLKELAKLERTHPQSPDYSVQLNYLQTMLNLPWGVYT
;
A
#
# COMPACT_ATOMS: atom_id res chain seq x y z
N ILE A 1 17.94 29.26 -7.22
CA ILE A 1 16.63 29.38 -6.55
C ILE A 1 16.06 30.73 -6.94
N ILE A 2 14.83 30.78 -7.47
CA ILE A 2 14.13 32.01 -7.85
C ILE A 2 13.01 32.21 -6.83
N GLN A 3 12.92 33.43 -6.26
CA GLN A 3 11.88 33.81 -5.34
C GLN A 3 11.05 34.94 -5.93
N GLY A 4 9.73 34.76 -6.02
CA GLY A 4 8.81 35.81 -6.41
C GLY A 4 8.77 36.91 -5.35
N MET A 5 8.82 38.18 -5.79
CA MET A 5 8.83 39.36 -4.90
C MET A 5 7.49 40.09 -4.90
N LYS A 6 6.83 40.16 -6.06
CA LYS A 6 5.56 40.89 -6.26
C LYS A 6 4.74 40.24 -7.34
N ARG A 7 3.42 40.39 -7.25
CA ARG A 7 2.48 39.98 -8.31
C ARG A 7 2.40 41.12 -9.35
N LEU A 8 2.42 40.71 -10.61
CA LEU A 8 2.37 41.62 -11.76
C LEU A 8 1.33 41.07 -12.74
N GLU A 9 0.59 41.96 -13.34
CA GLU A 9 -0.27 41.67 -14.48
C GLU A 9 0.40 42.13 -15.77
N LEU A 10 0.64 41.22 -16.71
CA LEU A 10 1.20 41.55 -17.99
C LEU A 10 0.12 42.16 -18.89
N LYS A 11 0.31 43.43 -19.30
CA LYS A 11 -0.57 44.14 -20.25
C LYS A 11 -0.27 43.76 -21.68
N ASN A 12 0.96 44.04 -22.13
CA ASN A 12 1.41 43.86 -23.50
C ASN A 12 2.84 43.36 -23.54
N ILE A 13 3.16 42.55 -24.56
CA ILE A 13 4.54 42.24 -24.91
C ILE A 13 5.00 43.26 -25.91
N THR A 14 6.02 44.07 -25.55
CA THR A 14 6.54 45.14 -26.36
C THR A 14 7.68 44.70 -27.31
N GLU A 15 8.49 43.75 -26.85
CA GLU A 15 9.62 43.21 -27.62
C GLU A 15 9.76 41.70 -27.41
N THR A 16 10.13 40.99 -28.47
CA THR A 16 10.36 39.53 -28.41
C THR A 16 11.84 39.13 -28.56
N HIS A 17 12.67 40.04 -29.03
CA HIS A 17 14.11 39.83 -29.25
C HIS A 17 14.92 40.96 -28.62
N PRO A 18 16.09 40.69 -28.02
CA PRO A 18 16.72 39.38 -27.78
C PRO A 18 16.07 38.59 -26.64
N TYR A 19 15.19 39.22 -25.86
CA TYR A 19 14.40 38.61 -24.76
C TYR A 19 13.02 39.27 -24.69
N LEU A 20 12.08 38.60 -24.07
CA LEU A 20 10.72 39.11 -23.88
C LEU A 20 10.75 40.36 -23.00
N LYS A 21 10.21 41.50 -23.48
CA LYS A 21 9.91 42.69 -22.70
C LYS A 21 8.39 42.94 -22.74
N GLY A 22 7.87 43.50 -21.68
CA GLY A 22 6.44 43.82 -21.63
C GLY A 22 6.15 44.94 -20.64
N GLU A 23 5.00 45.54 -20.84
CA GLU A 23 4.38 46.45 -19.86
C GLU A 23 3.61 45.69 -18.84
N VAL A 24 3.83 46.02 -17.55
CA VAL A 24 3.19 45.31 -16.43
C VAL A 24 2.50 46.30 -15.50
N ASN A 25 1.39 45.89 -14.95
CA ASN A 25 0.81 46.55 -13.77
C ASN A 25 1.28 45.84 -12.51
N ILE A 26 1.62 46.61 -11.48
CA ILE A 26 1.83 46.06 -10.14
C ILE A 26 0.45 45.86 -9.53
N VAL A 27 0.17 44.64 -9.11
CA VAL A 27 -1.09 44.28 -8.43
C VAL A 27 -0.91 44.62 -6.94
N GLU A 28 -1.75 45.51 -6.45
CA GLU A 28 -1.80 45.82 -5.02
C GLU A 28 -2.67 44.77 -4.32
N GLU A 29 -2.13 44.20 -3.23
CA GLU A 29 -2.82 43.17 -2.46
C GLU A 29 -3.67 43.80 -1.37
N GLU A 30 -4.92 43.31 -1.28
CA GLU A 30 -5.81 43.67 -0.15
C GLU A 30 -5.45 42.81 1.07
N ILE A 31 -4.67 43.38 1.98
CA ILE A 31 -4.21 42.70 3.19
C ILE A 31 -5.15 43.04 4.36
N PRO A 32 -5.77 42.03 5.01
CA PRO A 32 -6.59 42.26 6.21
C PRO A 32 -5.80 42.91 7.36
N SER A 33 -6.52 43.63 8.22
CA SER A 33 -5.91 44.24 9.42
C SER A 33 -5.24 43.19 10.30
N LYS A 34 -4.16 43.58 10.98
CA LYS A 34 -3.46 42.67 11.92
C LYS A 34 -4.34 42.22 13.08
N ASP A 35 -5.34 43.03 13.45
CA ASP A 35 -6.26 42.76 14.57
C ASP A 35 -7.49 41.93 14.13
N ASP A 36 -7.55 41.50 12.87
CA ASP A 36 -8.62 40.72 12.33
C ASP A 36 -8.54 39.24 12.81
N LYS A 37 -9.28 38.99 13.88
CA LYS A 37 -9.29 37.67 14.53
C LYS A 37 -9.84 36.55 13.63
N GLU A 38 -10.79 36.88 12.76
CA GLU A 38 -11.36 35.90 11.83
C GLU A 38 -10.30 35.47 10.80
N PHE A 39 -9.59 36.44 10.24
CA PHE A 39 -8.52 36.14 9.29
C PHE A 39 -7.35 35.40 9.96
N GLN A 40 -6.99 35.77 11.21
CA GLN A 40 -5.98 35.01 11.97
C GLN A 40 -6.40 33.54 12.16
N ALA A 41 -7.65 33.27 12.56
CA ALA A 41 -8.16 31.93 12.73
C ALA A 41 -8.17 31.16 11.41
N LEU A 42 -8.53 31.81 10.29
CA LEU A 42 -8.51 31.25 8.96
C LEU A 42 -7.10 30.78 8.55
N VAL A 43 -6.10 31.62 8.76
CA VAL A 43 -4.70 31.33 8.46
C VAL A 43 -4.17 30.19 9.33
N GLU A 44 -4.47 30.18 10.64
CA GLU A 44 -4.07 29.09 11.53
C GLU A 44 -4.74 27.75 11.11
N THR A 45 -5.99 27.79 10.69
CA THR A 45 -6.67 26.60 10.16
C THR A 45 -5.98 26.06 8.90
N CYS A 46 -5.60 26.93 7.97
CA CYS A 46 -4.82 26.53 6.78
C CYS A 46 -3.46 25.95 7.17
N LYS A 47 -2.81 26.51 8.18
CA LYS A 47 -1.53 26.02 8.71
C LYS A 47 -1.65 24.60 9.28
N ASP A 48 -2.66 24.38 10.12
CA ASP A 48 -2.91 23.06 10.71
C ASP A 48 -3.24 22.00 9.65
N LEU A 49 -4.09 22.33 8.68
CA LEU A 49 -4.41 21.43 7.56
C LEU A 49 -3.19 21.13 6.72
N THR A 50 -2.32 22.11 6.47
CA THR A 50 -1.08 21.89 5.73
C THR A 50 -0.14 20.94 6.48
N ILE A 51 -0.03 21.08 7.80
CA ILE A 51 0.75 20.16 8.62
C ILE A 51 0.16 18.73 8.58
N ARG A 52 -1.18 18.61 8.62
CA ARG A 52 -1.85 17.32 8.47
C ARG A 52 -1.58 16.70 7.10
N TYR A 53 -1.65 17.51 6.03
CA TYR A 53 -1.32 17.07 4.67
C TYR A 53 0.11 16.52 4.58
N ILE A 54 1.09 17.24 5.14
CA ILE A 54 2.50 16.82 5.14
C ILE A 54 2.69 15.47 5.86
N LYS A 55 1.97 15.27 6.98
CA LYS A 55 2.05 14.01 7.74
C LYS A 55 1.43 12.80 7.00
N SER A 56 0.41 13.06 6.18
CA SER A 56 -0.32 12.02 5.44
C SER A 56 0.20 11.81 4.01
N SER A 57 1.15 12.62 3.57
CA SER A 57 1.65 12.66 2.20
C SER A 57 3.17 12.50 2.18
N ASP A 58 3.67 11.62 1.31
CA ASP A 58 5.12 11.46 1.08
C ASP A 58 5.70 12.57 0.16
N THR A 59 4.88 13.52 -0.29
CA THR A 59 5.27 14.55 -1.29
C THR A 59 6.04 15.72 -0.71
N LEU A 60 5.88 16.01 0.57
CA LEU A 60 6.57 17.11 1.27
C LEU A 60 7.40 16.56 2.43
N HIS A 61 8.64 17.02 2.55
CA HIS A 61 9.51 16.63 3.64
C HIS A 61 8.99 17.13 5.00
N GLN A 62 9.14 16.34 6.05
CA GLN A 62 8.71 16.71 7.41
C GLN A 62 9.35 18.01 7.92
N GLU A 63 10.52 18.37 7.40
CA GLU A 63 11.21 19.65 7.69
C GLU A 63 10.36 20.87 7.26
N SER A 64 9.56 20.74 6.21
CA SER A 64 8.63 21.79 5.76
C SER A 64 7.54 22.08 6.77
N ALA A 65 7.10 21.09 7.54
CA ALA A 65 6.11 21.27 8.61
C ALA A 65 6.67 22.16 9.73
N PHE A 66 7.95 22.00 10.07
CA PHE A 66 8.61 22.85 11.07
C PHE A 66 8.75 24.29 10.56
N ALA A 67 9.13 24.49 9.30
CA ALA A 67 9.20 25.80 8.68
C ALA A 67 7.84 26.51 8.72
N ILE A 68 6.77 25.83 8.29
CA ILE A 68 5.39 26.34 8.29
C ILE A 68 4.95 26.75 9.71
N LYS A 69 5.26 25.92 10.73
CA LYS A 69 4.88 26.19 12.10
C LYS A 69 5.46 27.51 12.64
N ASN A 70 6.68 27.86 12.19
CA ASN A 70 7.41 29.03 12.67
C ASN A 70 7.18 30.29 11.83
N LEU A 71 6.47 30.21 10.71
CA LEU A 71 6.13 31.37 9.89
C LEU A 71 5.08 32.23 10.58
N THR A 72 5.43 33.49 10.81
CA THR A 72 4.57 34.48 11.45
C THR A 72 3.94 35.48 10.46
N ASN A 73 4.53 35.61 9.27
CA ASN A 73 3.98 36.46 8.22
C ASN A 73 2.88 35.70 7.47
N HIS A 74 1.62 36.10 7.62
CA HIS A 74 0.44 35.45 7.07
C HIS A 74 0.44 35.44 5.54
N MET A 75 0.83 36.54 4.89
CA MET A 75 0.91 36.59 3.42
C MET A 75 1.94 35.60 2.89
N PHE A 76 3.13 35.64 3.45
CA PHE A 76 4.20 34.74 3.07
C PHE A 76 3.83 33.26 3.31
N LEU A 77 3.13 32.97 4.41
CA LEU A 77 2.64 31.62 4.73
C LEU A 77 1.64 31.14 3.70
N VAL A 78 0.64 31.95 3.34
CA VAL A 78 -0.38 31.59 2.33
C VAL A 78 0.30 31.32 0.97
N ASP A 79 1.19 32.21 0.54
CA ASP A 79 1.90 32.07 -0.73
C ASP A 79 2.84 30.84 -0.74
N PHE A 80 3.51 30.60 0.38
CA PHE A 80 4.35 29.41 0.57
C PHE A 80 3.54 28.11 0.42
N ILE A 81 2.37 28.06 1.07
CA ILE A 81 1.47 26.90 0.98
C ILE A 81 0.98 26.72 -0.48
N CYS A 82 0.48 27.78 -1.12
CA CYS A 82 0.00 27.74 -2.53
C CYS A 82 1.08 27.25 -3.49
N THR A 83 2.33 27.63 -3.26
CA THR A 83 3.46 27.24 -4.11
C THR A 83 3.82 25.77 -3.95
N ASN A 84 3.87 25.27 -2.72
CA ASN A 84 4.39 23.96 -2.39
C ASN A 84 3.34 22.84 -2.46
N LEU A 85 2.04 23.17 -2.42
CA LEU A 85 1.01 22.16 -2.65
C LEU A 85 1.05 21.62 -4.09
N PRO A 86 0.81 20.30 -4.30
CA PRO A 86 0.79 19.67 -5.62
C PRO A 86 -0.52 19.96 -6.38
N LEU A 87 -0.89 21.24 -6.46
CA LEU A 87 -2.09 21.71 -7.14
C LEU A 87 -1.92 21.64 -8.67
N LYS A 88 -3.04 21.50 -9.36
CA LYS A 88 -3.09 21.64 -10.81
C LYS A 88 -2.72 23.06 -11.23
N LYS A 89 -2.15 23.19 -12.43
CA LYS A 89 -1.74 24.50 -12.98
C LYS A 89 -2.86 25.53 -12.94
N ASP A 90 -4.08 25.12 -13.30
CA ASP A 90 -5.23 26.03 -13.37
C ASP A 90 -5.65 26.53 -11.97
N GLU A 91 -5.60 25.67 -10.95
CA GLU A 91 -5.85 26.04 -9.56
C GLU A 91 -4.80 27.02 -9.03
N LYS A 92 -3.52 26.83 -9.36
CA LYS A 92 -2.45 27.77 -8.99
C LYS A 92 -2.65 29.13 -9.66
N ILE A 93 -3.09 29.14 -10.93
CA ILE A 93 -3.40 30.39 -11.65
C ILE A 93 -4.63 31.06 -11.04
N GLU A 94 -5.66 30.31 -10.67
CA GLU A 94 -6.85 30.84 -9.99
C GLU A 94 -6.46 31.54 -8.68
N LEU A 95 -5.73 30.85 -7.80
CA LEU A 95 -5.22 31.45 -6.55
C LEU A 95 -4.36 32.68 -6.78
N LEU A 96 -3.53 32.69 -7.81
CA LEU A 96 -2.67 33.82 -8.16
C LEU A 96 -3.48 35.05 -8.62
N ARG A 97 -4.69 34.87 -9.20
CA ARG A 97 -5.57 35.95 -9.69
C ARG A 97 -6.41 36.61 -8.60
N ILE A 98 -6.51 36.00 -7.43
CA ILE A 98 -7.28 36.56 -6.31
C ILE A 98 -6.45 37.66 -5.62
N ASP A 99 -6.92 38.88 -5.66
CA ASP A 99 -6.23 40.06 -5.11
C ASP A 99 -6.38 40.17 -3.59
N SER A 100 -7.58 39.83 -3.09
CA SER A 100 -7.83 39.82 -1.64
C SER A 100 -7.15 38.62 -0.99
N LEU A 101 -6.22 38.89 -0.04
CA LEU A 101 -5.53 37.84 0.71
C LEU A 101 -6.53 36.97 1.52
N ARG A 102 -7.62 37.58 2.02
CA ARG A 102 -8.69 36.85 2.72
C ARG A 102 -9.37 35.84 1.82
N GLU A 103 -9.83 36.26 0.63
CA GLU A 103 -10.50 35.39 -0.31
C GLU A 103 -9.56 34.28 -0.83
N ARG A 104 -8.32 34.62 -1.11
CA ARG A 104 -7.28 33.64 -1.49
C ARG A 104 -7.09 32.57 -0.41
N THR A 105 -7.09 32.99 0.86
CA THR A 105 -6.94 32.07 2.00
C THR A 105 -8.19 31.18 2.16
N TYR A 106 -9.39 31.71 1.95
CA TYR A 106 -10.62 30.89 1.92
C TYR A 106 -10.57 29.85 0.80
N ARG A 107 -10.18 30.28 -0.41
CA ARG A 107 -10.04 29.35 -1.53
C ARG A 107 -8.97 28.30 -1.28
N LEU A 108 -7.86 28.67 -0.67
CA LEU A 108 -6.81 27.77 -0.23
C LEU A 108 -7.34 26.76 0.80
N LEU A 109 -8.16 27.19 1.75
CA LEU A 109 -8.78 26.33 2.77
C LEU A 109 -9.67 25.25 2.14
N GLU A 110 -10.49 25.59 1.15
CA GLU A 110 -11.30 24.63 0.41
C GLU A 110 -10.46 23.56 -0.28
N ILE A 111 -9.40 24.01 -0.95
CA ILE A 111 -8.46 23.12 -1.63
C ILE A 111 -7.74 22.22 -0.63
N LEU A 112 -7.22 22.79 0.47
CA LEU A 112 -6.54 22.03 1.52
C LEU A 112 -7.43 20.94 2.13
N ASN A 113 -8.69 21.25 2.43
CA ASN A 113 -9.61 20.25 2.94
C ASN A 113 -9.76 19.06 2.00
N ARG A 114 -9.90 19.31 0.69
CA ARG A 114 -9.95 18.26 -0.33
C ARG A 114 -8.67 17.44 -0.38
N GLU A 115 -7.52 18.11 -0.44
CA GLU A 115 -6.22 17.45 -0.59
C GLU A 115 -5.85 16.62 0.67
N VAL A 116 -6.15 17.14 1.87
CA VAL A 116 -5.96 16.39 3.13
C VAL A 116 -6.79 15.12 3.15
N GLN A 117 -8.09 15.20 2.81
CA GLN A 117 -8.94 14.03 2.76
C GLN A 117 -8.42 12.97 1.78
N LEU A 118 -8.00 13.40 0.59
CA LEU A 118 -7.43 12.49 -0.40
C LEU A 118 -6.11 11.87 0.07
N ALA A 119 -5.25 12.63 0.72
CA ALA A 119 -3.99 12.13 1.27
C ALA A 119 -4.23 11.12 2.40
N GLU A 120 -5.16 11.38 3.31
CA GLU A 120 -5.53 10.48 4.40
C GLU A 120 -6.13 9.16 3.87
N ILE A 121 -7.00 9.22 2.85
CA ILE A 121 -7.55 8.03 2.19
C ILE A 121 -6.42 7.21 1.54
N LYS A 122 -5.51 7.86 0.80
CA LYS A 122 -4.37 7.17 0.18
C LYS A 122 -3.48 6.51 1.22
N ALA A 123 -3.15 7.21 2.30
CA ALA A 123 -2.35 6.68 3.40
C ALA A 123 -3.01 5.45 4.05
N SER A 124 -4.33 5.51 4.28
CA SER A 124 -5.11 4.39 4.82
C SER A 124 -5.09 3.17 3.89
N ILE A 125 -5.26 3.37 2.57
CA ILE A 125 -5.20 2.29 1.58
C ILE A 125 -3.80 1.67 1.56
N GLN A 126 -2.75 2.48 1.55
CA GLN A 126 -1.36 2.01 1.56
C GLN A 126 -1.03 1.22 2.83
N MET A 127 -1.51 1.68 3.99
CA MET A 127 -1.33 0.98 5.27
C MET A 127 -1.97 -0.40 5.23
N ARG A 128 -3.24 -0.51 4.80
CA ARG A 128 -3.93 -1.80 4.67
C ARG A 128 -3.22 -2.74 3.70
N ALA A 129 -2.78 -2.22 2.54
CA ALA A 129 -2.05 -3.03 1.57
C ALA A 129 -0.72 -3.57 2.13
N ARG A 130 -0.02 -2.79 2.95
CA ARG A 130 1.20 -3.26 3.64
C ARG A 130 0.88 -4.33 4.68
N GLU A 131 -0.16 -4.13 5.49
CA GLU A 131 -0.61 -5.11 6.49
C GLU A 131 -0.97 -6.46 5.83
N ASP A 132 -1.70 -6.42 4.71
CA ASP A 132 -2.07 -7.62 3.93
C ASP A 132 -0.83 -8.34 3.39
N ILE A 133 0.15 -7.60 2.85
CA ILE A 133 1.41 -8.16 2.34
C ILE A 133 2.22 -8.78 3.48
N ASP A 134 2.36 -8.09 4.62
CA ASP A 134 3.10 -8.57 5.78
C ASP A 134 2.45 -9.85 6.34
N GLN A 135 1.12 -9.92 6.38
CA GLN A 135 0.39 -11.11 6.77
C GLN A 135 0.65 -12.29 5.82
N GLN A 136 0.55 -12.07 4.50
CA GLN A 136 0.81 -13.11 3.51
C GLN A 136 2.26 -13.62 3.59
N GLN A 137 3.23 -12.72 3.76
CA GLN A 137 4.63 -13.11 3.93
C GLN A 137 4.85 -13.95 5.19
N ARG A 138 4.20 -13.56 6.30
CA ARG A 138 4.26 -14.32 7.55
C ARG A 138 3.65 -15.71 7.41
N GLU A 139 2.48 -15.82 6.77
CA GLU A 139 1.84 -17.11 6.49
C GLU A 139 2.72 -18.01 5.62
N TYR A 140 3.29 -17.45 4.54
CA TYR A 140 4.22 -18.19 3.69
C TYR A 140 5.45 -18.68 4.48
N PHE A 141 6.05 -17.83 5.31
CA PHE A 141 7.19 -18.22 6.13
C PHE A 141 6.85 -19.34 7.12
N LEU A 142 5.69 -19.25 7.78
CA LEU A 142 5.22 -20.30 8.69
C LEU A 142 4.98 -21.62 7.96
N GLN A 143 4.40 -21.59 6.76
CA GLN A 143 4.22 -22.78 5.93
C GLN A 143 5.56 -23.42 5.54
N GLN A 144 6.56 -22.61 5.17
CA GLN A 144 7.91 -23.11 4.90
C GLN A 144 8.55 -23.73 6.13
N GLN A 145 8.40 -23.14 7.31
CA GLN A 145 8.90 -23.72 8.55
C GLN A 145 8.22 -25.06 8.86
N ILE A 146 6.90 -25.16 8.71
CA ILE A 146 6.16 -26.42 8.90
C ILE A 146 6.70 -27.48 7.94
N LYS A 147 6.90 -27.14 6.66
CA LYS A 147 7.45 -28.07 5.66
C LYS A 147 8.86 -28.52 6.05
N THR A 148 9.75 -27.62 6.44
CA THR A 148 11.09 -27.97 6.87
C THR A 148 11.07 -28.90 8.09
N ILE A 149 10.21 -28.61 9.08
CA ILE A 149 10.05 -29.47 10.26
C ILE A 149 9.50 -30.85 9.87
N GLN A 150 8.56 -30.93 8.96
CA GLN A 150 8.02 -32.20 8.45
C GLN A 150 9.10 -33.01 7.72
N ASP A 151 9.92 -32.36 6.89
CA ASP A 151 11.04 -32.97 6.20
C ASP A 151 12.11 -33.48 7.18
N GLU A 152 12.44 -32.72 8.22
CA GLU A 152 13.38 -33.13 9.28
C GLU A 152 12.85 -34.29 10.15
N LEU A 153 11.53 -34.35 10.35
CA LEU A 153 10.87 -35.45 11.07
C LEU A 153 10.64 -36.70 10.20
N GLY A 154 11.12 -36.70 8.95
CA GLY A 154 11.00 -37.82 8.02
C GLY A 154 9.66 -37.86 7.27
N GLY A 155 8.85 -36.81 7.33
CA GLY A 155 7.52 -36.75 6.69
C GLY A 155 7.56 -36.71 5.14
N GLY A 156 8.62 -36.16 4.52
CA GLY A 156 8.71 -36.05 3.08
C GLY A 156 8.86 -37.41 2.35
N GLY A 157 9.55 -38.36 2.97
CA GLY A 157 9.66 -39.73 2.43
C GLY A 157 8.36 -40.52 2.53
N GLN A 158 7.54 -40.23 3.54
CA GLN A 158 6.28 -40.92 3.79
C GLN A 158 5.18 -40.55 2.78
N GLU A 159 5.01 -39.28 2.51
CA GLU A 159 4.03 -38.82 1.49
C GLU A 159 4.37 -39.37 0.12
N GLN A 160 5.64 -39.40 -0.23
CA GLN A 160 6.12 -39.96 -1.48
C GLN A 160 5.85 -41.47 -1.57
N GLU A 161 6.11 -42.23 -0.48
CA GLU A 161 5.84 -43.68 -0.43
C GLU A 161 4.35 -43.97 -0.54
N ILE A 162 3.50 -43.21 0.10
CA ILE A 162 2.03 -43.32 0.03
C ILE A 162 1.54 -43.04 -1.41
N GLU A 163 2.05 -42.00 -2.04
CA GLU A 163 1.70 -41.65 -3.41
C GLU A 163 2.16 -42.72 -4.42
N GLU A 164 3.35 -43.28 -4.24
CA GLU A 164 3.82 -44.39 -5.05
C GLU A 164 2.93 -45.64 -4.90
N MET A 165 2.48 -45.95 -3.67
CA MET A 165 1.53 -47.02 -3.44
C MET A 165 0.18 -46.77 -4.10
N ARG A 166 -0.31 -45.52 -4.08
CA ARG A 166 -1.55 -45.12 -4.76
C ARG A 166 -1.46 -45.31 -6.26
N GLN A 167 -0.38 -44.89 -6.89
CA GLN A 167 -0.13 -45.06 -8.33
C GLN A 167 0.00 -46.52 -8.72
N LYS A 168 0.72 -47.34 -7.94
CA LYS A 168 0.81 -48.78 -8.18
C LYS A 168 -0.57 -49.46 -8.11
N ALA A 169 -1.41 -49.06 -7.13
CA ALA A 169 -2.75 -49.60 -6.98
C ALA A 169 -3.70 -49.31 -8.18
N GLU A 170 -3.49 -48.20 -8.89
CA GLU A 170 -4.26 -47.87 -10.09
C GLU A 170 -4.03 -48.84 -11.23
N HIS A 171 -2.83 -49.42 -11.33
CA HIS A 171 -2.45 -50.36 -12.38
C HIS A 171 -2.73 -51.83 -12.04
N MET A 172 -3.20 -52.10 -10.79
CA MET A 172 -3.48 -53.46 -10.34
C MET A 172 -4.85 -53.98 -10.83
N LYS A 173 -4.90 -55.23 -11.23
CA LYS A 173 -6.15 -55.92 -11.65
C LYS A 173 -6.91 -56.45 -10.42
N TRP A 174 -7.39 -55.56 -9.58
CA TRP A 174 -8.15 -55.89 -8.38
C TRP A 174 -9.66 -55.95 -8.63
N SER A 175 -10.37 -56.75 -7.81
CA SER A 175 -11.82 -56.60 -7.69
C SER A 175 -12.16 -55.25 -7.01
N THR A 176 -13.39 -54.79 -7.20
CA THR A 176 -13.87 -53.54 -6.59
C THR A 176 -13.71 -53.57 -5.07
N GLU A 177 -14.02 -54.67 -4.42
CA GLU A 177 -13.92 -54.84 -2.97
C GLU A 177 -12.48 -54.74 -2.46
N VAL A 178 -11.52 -55.33 -3.16
CA VAL A 178 -10.09 -55.27 -2.79
C VAL A 178 -9.56 -53.86 -2.94
N ARG A 179 -9.94 -53.18 -4.04
CA ARG A 179 -9.56 -51.79 -4.28
C ARG A 179 -10.10 -50.86 -3.19
N GLU A 180 -11.37 -50.99 -2.83
CA GLU A 180 -11.97 -50.17 -1.78
C GLU A 180 -11.29 -50.42 -0.42
N THR A 181 -11.00 -51.67 -0.10
CA THR A 181 -10.29 -52.02 1.14
C THR A 181 -8.88 -51.43 1.14
N PHE A 182 -8.13 -51.53 0.05
CA PHE A 182 -6.80 -50.94 -0.05
C PHE A 182 -6.82 -49.41 0.16
N LEU A 183 -7.72 -48.71 -0.54
CA LEU A 183 -7.84 -47.23 -0.42
C LEU A 183 -8.24 -46.80 0.99
N LYS A 184 -9.10 -47.57 1.65
CA LYS A 184 -9.51 -47.33 3.03
C LYS A 184 -8.35 -47.50 4.01
N GLU A 185 -7.55 -48.54 3.88
CA GLU A 185 -6.39 -48.78 4.73
C GLU A 185 -5.24 -47.81 4.40
N LEU A 186 -5.09 -47.38 3.14
CA LEU A 186 -4.14 -46.34 2.73
C LEU A 186 -4.49 -44.98 3.39
N ALA A 187 -5.78 -44.60 3.36
CA ALA A 187 -6.25 -43.38 4.01
C ALA A 187 -6.08 -43.42 5.54
N LYS A 188 -6.06 -44.60 6.16
CA LYS A 188 -5.78 -44.77 7.58
C LYS A 188 -4.28 -44.65 7.85
N LEU A 189 -3.41 -45.18 7.01
CA LEU A 189 -1.96 -45.03 7.06
C LEU A 189 -1.57 -43.55 7.00
N GLU A 190 -2.16 -42.75 6.09
CA GLU A 190 -1.94 -41.30 5.97
C GLU A 190 -2.17 -40.53 7.28
N ARG A 191 -3.09 -41.03 8.13
CA ARG A 191 -3.44 -40.38 9.41
C ARG A 191 -2.64 -40.94 10.60
N THR A 192 -1.92 -42.05 10.39
CA THR A 192 -1.16 -42.71 11.45
C THR A 192 0.22 -42.08 11.56
N HIS A 193 0.64 -41.73 12.76
CA HIS A 193 1.94 -41.13 12.99
C HIS A 193 3.05 -42.13 12.66
N PRO A 194 4.11 -41.74 11.87
CA PRO A 194 5.18 -42.64 11.40
C PRO A 194 5.93 -43.38 12.52
N GLN A 195 6.02 -42.78 13.68
CA GLN A 195 6.69 -43.39 14.86
C GLN A 195 5.79 -44.35 15.63
N SER A 196 4.50 -44.52 15.25
CA SER A 196 3.63 -45.48 15.88
C SER A 196 3.97 -46.91 15.46
N PRO A 197 3.99 -47.89 16.39
CA PRO A 197 4.14 -49.31 16.02
C PRO A 197 3.13 -49.78 14.98
N ASP A 198 1.93 -49.21 15.01
CA ASP A 198 0.84 -49.53 14.05
C ASP A 198 1.16 -49.11 12.64
N TYR A 199 1.97 -48.07 12.44
CA TYR A 199 2.35 -47.56 11.13
C TYR A 199 3.09 -48.64 10.30
N SER A 200 4.13 -49.24 10.87
CA SER A 200 4.92 -50.27 10.21
C SER A 200 4.10 -51.54 9.88
N VAL A 201 3.14 -51.89 10.74
CA VAL A 201 2.22 -53.03 10.47
C VAL A 201 1.29 -52.71 9.31
N GLN A 202 0.69 -51.52 9.28
CA GLN A 202 -0.18 -51.10 8.20
C GLN A 202 0.56 -50.94 6.87
N LEU A 203 1.77 -50.39 6.89
CA LEU A 203 2.63 -50.24 5.74
C LEU A 203 2.95 -51.63 5.13
N ASN A 204 3.39 -52.55 5.95
CA ASN A 204 3.69 -53.93 5.51
C ASN A 204 2.44 -54.63 4.95
N TYR A 205 1.27 -54.43 5.52
CA TYR A 205 0.03 -54.98 5.01
C TYR A 205 -0.28 -54.44 3.60
N LEU A 206 -0.20 -53.11 3.40
CA LEU A 206 -0.45 -52.51 2.09
C LEU A 206 0.58 -52.92 1.03
N GLN A 207 1.86 -52.95 1.42
CA GLN A 207 2.93 -53.47 0.53
C GLN A 207 2.70 -54.95 0.15
N THR A 208 2.24 -55.77 1.09
CA THR A 208 1.90 -57.15 0.81
C THR A 208 0.74 -57.24 -0.17
N MET A 209 -0.30 -56.45 -0.01
CA MET A 209 -1.43 -56.39 -0.96
C MET A 209 -0.98 -56.03 -2.38
N LEU A 210 -0.04 -55.09 -2.52
CA LEU A 210 0.52 -54.71 -3.83
C LEU A 210 1.39 -55.81 -4.45
N ASN A 211 2.06 -56.62 -3.66
CA ASN A 211 2.99 -57.65 -4.13
C ASN A 211 2.32 -59.02 -4.44
N LEU A 212 1.07 -59.22 -4.01
CA LEU A 212 0.37 -60.45 -4.29
C LEU A 212 0.02 -60.59 -5.79
N PRO A 213 0.12 -61.80 -6.36
CA PRO A 213 -0.17 -62.04 -7.79
C PRO A 213 -1.68 -62.11 -8.07
N TRP A 214 -2.35 -60.95 -7.98
CA TRP A 214 -3.79 -60.88 -8.22
C TRP A 214 -4.19 -61.25 -9.66
N GLY A 215 -5.14 -62.17 -9.79
CA GLY A 215 -5.67 -62.57 -11.09
C GLY A 215 -4.75 -63.48 -11.92
N VAL A 216 -3.70 -64.00 -11.31
CA VAL A 216 -2.82 -65.03 -11.94
C VAL A 216 -3.25 -66.37 -11.42
N TYR A 217 -3.75 -67.24 -12.33
CA TYR A 217 -4.13 -68.59 -12.03
C TYR A 217 -3.11 -69.57 -12.70
N THR A 218 -2.73 -70.58 -11.97
CA THR A 218 -1.90 -71.72 -12.53
C THR A 218 -2.73 -72.63 -13.31
#